data_7655d53c09cbe48e4f9043df9f14b8a7
#
_entry.id   7655d53c09cbe48e4f9043df9f14b8a7
#
_cell.length_a   1.000
_cell.length_b   1.000
_cell.length_c   1.000
_cell.angle_alpha   90.00
_cell.angle_beta   90.00
_cell.angle_gamma   90.00
#
_symmetry.space_group_name_H-M   'P 1'
#
loop_
_entity.id
_entity.type
_entity.pdbx_description
1 polymer ?
#
loop_
_entity_poly.entity_id
_entity_poly.type
_entity_poly.pdbx_seq_one_letter_code
_entity_poly.pdbx_strand_id
1 'polypeptide(L)'
;MGRFIGPETKIARKFGEAIFGPDKRFEHRNFPPGQHGQNRRGKVSEYGLQLKEKQKAKYTYGLLEKQFRIAYADAKRSKGVTGEVLLGILESRLDNVVYRLGIAPTRAAARQLVGHKHIVVDGQVVNIPSYRLKAGQVVGVREKSKSLEVITDSLSSHSASKYSWLQWDANTMSGKYLNMPERADIPENIKEQLIVDLYSK
;
A
#
# COMPACT_ATOMS: atom_id res chain seq x y z
N MET A 1 12.71 10.63 3.11
CA MET A 1 12.32 9.76 1.95
C MET A 1 11.18 10.43 1.20
N GLY A 2 11.31 10.63 -0.13
CA GLY A 2 10.28 11.28 -0.94
C GLY A 2 8.97 10.48 -0.96
N ARG A 3 7.82 11.19 -0.99
CA ARG A 3 6.47 10.62 -1.07
C ARG A 3 5.62 11.39 -2.08
N PHE A 4 4.53 10.79 -2.54
CA PHE A 4 3.50 11.53 -3.24
C PHE A 4 2.73 12.43 -2.26
N ILE A 5 2.63 13.71 -2.57
CA ILE A 5 1.94 14.74 -1.77
C ILE A 5 0.90 15.51 -2.61
N GLY A 6 0.57 15.01 -3.80
CA GLY A 6 -0.40 15.63 -4.69
C GLY A 6 -1.86 15.32 -4.29
N PRO A 7 -2.83 15.89 -5.01
CA PRO A 7 -4.26 15.73 -4.72
C PRO A 7 -4.74 14.28 -5.02
N GLU A 8 -5.09 13.56 -3.97
CA GLU A 8 -5.50 12.15 -4.01
C GLU A 8 -6.79 11.93 -4.82
N THR A 9 -7.83 12.73 -4.58
CA THR A 9 -9.09 12.67 -5.35
C THR A 9 -8.89 12.84 -6.85
N LYS A 10 -7.96 13.73 -7.27
CA LYS A 10 -7.64 13.94 -8.69
C LYS A 10 -7.04 12.68 -9.32
N ILE A 11 -6.20 11.98 -8.57
CA ILE A 11 -5.59 10.72 -9.00
C ILE A 11 -6.63 9.60 -9.02
N ALA A 12 -7.44 9.43 -7.96
CA ALA A 12 -8.53 8.46 -7.92
C ALA A 12 -9.47 8.62 -9.12
N ARG A 13 -9.90 9.84 -9.43
CA ARG A 13 -10.72 10.16 -10.60
C ARG A 13 -10.07 9.78 -11.93
N LYS A 14 -8.74 9.88 -12.06
CA LYS A 14 -8.02 9.46 -13.27
C LYS A 14 -8.11 7.95 -13.50
N PHE A 15 -8.12 7.16 -12.41
CA PHE A 15 -8.24 5.70 -12.49
C PHE A 15 -9.71 5.24 -12.53
N GLY A 16 -10.65 6.05 -12.02
CA GLY A 16 -12.05 5.68 -11.85
C GLY A 16 -12.28 4.75 -10.65
N GLU A 17 -11.35 4.73 -9.71
CA GLU A 17 -11.37 3.89 -8.50
C GLU A 17 -10.85 4.68 -7.30
N ALA A 18 -11.43 4.46 -6.11
CA ALA A 18 -11.03 5.09 -4.85
C ALA A 18 -9.79 4.42 -4.25
N ILE A 19 -8.65 4.49 -4.93
CA ILE A 19 -7.40 3.78 -4.59
C ILE A 19 -6.74 4.22 -3.27
N PHE A 20 -7.14 5.36 -2.70
CA PHE A 20 -6.62 5.86 -1.42
C PHE A 20 -7.54 5.57 -0.24
N GLY A 21 -8.69 4.93 -0.47
CA GLY A 21 -9.75 4.67 0.50
C GLY A 21 -11.02 5.46 0.20
N PRO A 22 -12.03 5.40 1.08
CA PRO A 22 -13.31 6.11 0.91
C PRO A 22 -13.09 7.62 0.72
N ASP A 23 -13.70 8.20 -0.32
CA ASP A 23 -13.60 9.62 -0.64
C ASP A 23 -14.93 10.15 -1.16
N LYS A 24 -15.66 10.93 -0.33
CA LYS A 24 -16.94 11.55 -0.68
C LYS A 24 -16.86 12.43 -1.93
N ARG A 25 -15.72 13.10 -2.16
CA ARG A 25 -15.53 13.95 -3.35
C ARG A 25 -15.38 13.10 -4.62
N PHE A 26 -14.78 11.91 -4.51
CA PHE A 26 -14.71 10.95 -5.61
C PHE A 26 -16.11 10.39 -5.94
N GLU A 27 -16.91 10.06 -4.94
CA GLU A 27 -18.28 9.55 -5.13
C GLU A 27 -19.16 10.55 -5.90
N HIS A 28 -19.08 11.85 -5.56
CA HIS A 28 -19.81 12.89 -6.28
C HIS A 28 -19.29 13.16 -7.70
N ARG A 29 -17.98 12.94 -7.96
CA ARG A 29 -17.34 13.25 -9.24
C ARG A 29 -16.38 12.14 -9.66
N ASN A 30 -16.89 11.00 -10.06
CA ASN A 30 -16.14 9.81 -10.45
C ASN A 30 -15.55 9.84 -11.87
N PHE A 31 -15.81 10.89 -12.65
CA PHE A 31 -15.25 11.09 -13.99
C PHE A 31 -13.83 11.71 -13.93
N PRO A 32 -12.99 11.53 -14.96
CA PRO A 32 -11.64 12.08 -15.00
C PRO A 32 -11.59 13.57 -14.76
N PRO A 33 -10.52 14.07 -14.16
CA PRO A 33 -10.31 15.49 -13.94
C PRO A 33 -10.05 16.22 -15.24
N GLY A 34 -10.37 17.53 -15.26
CA GLY A 34 -10.15 18.43 -16.38
C GLY A 34 -11.42 18.83 -17.10
N GLN A 35 -11.29 19.82 -18.00
CA GLN A 35 -12.41 20.42 -18.75
C GLN A 35 -13.18 19.38 -19.60
N HIS A 36 -12.46 18.41 -20.16
CA HIS A 36 -13.02 17.37 -21.03
C HIS A 36 -13.25 16.02 -20.32
N GLY A 37 -13.29 16.01 -18.98
CA GLY A 37 -13.41 14.75 -18.20
C GLY A 37 -14.68 13.97 -18.47
N GLN A 38 -15.78 14.63 -18.85
CA GLN A 38 -17.06 13.99 -19.15
C GLN A 38 -17.22 13.58 -20.63
N ASN A 39 -16.35 14.07 -21.51
CA ASN A 39 -16.43 13.77 -22.94
C ASN A 39 -16.06 12.31 -23.21
N ARG A 40 -16.60 11.77 -24.32
CA ARG A 40 -16.27 10.43 -24.81
C ARG A 40 -14.75 10.31 -25.03
N ARG A 41 -14.14 9.31 -24.43
CA ARG A 41 -12.70 9.03 -24.58
C ARG A 41 -12.43 8.26 -25.85
N GLY A 42 -11.32 8.57 -26.50
CA GLY A 42 -10.77 7.75 -27.57
C GLY A 42 -10.33 6.35 -27.06
N LYS A 43 -10.06 5.46 -27.99
CA LYS A 43 -9.51 4.12 -27.72
C LYS A 43 -8.15 4.25 -27.00
N VAL A 44 -8.00 3.60 -25.87
CA VAL A 44 -6.74 3.57 -25.12
C VAL A 44 -5.81 2.56 -25.78
N SER A 45 -4.57 2.96 -26.06
CA SER A 45 -3.56 2.05 -26.58
C SER A 45 -3.14 1.01 -25.54
N GLU A 46 -2.61 -0.12 -25.97
CA GLU A 46 -2.09 -1.16 -25.09
C GLU A 46 -1.04 -0.60 -24.10
N TYR A 47 -0.07 0.16 -24.60
CA TYR A 47 0.89 0.87 -23.76
C TYR A 47 0.20 1.76 -22.71
N GLY A 48 -0.86 2.47 -23.08
CA GLY A 48 -1.63 3.31 -22.17
C GLY A 48 -2.30 2.51 -21.06
N LEU A 49 -2.80 1.30 -21.36
CA LEU A 49 -3.37 0.39 -20.36
C LEU A 49 -2.30 -0.12 -19.39
N GLN A 50 -1.17 -0.59 -19.91
CA GLN A 50 -0.03 -1.05 -19.12
C GLN A 50 0.50 0.06 -18.20
N LEU A 51 0.69 1.26 -18.74
CA LEU A 51 1.13 2.42 -17.98
C LEU A 51 0.13 2.82 -16.89
N LYS A 52 -1.17 2.81 -17.21
CA LYS A 52 -2.24 3.12 -16.27
C LYS A 52 -2.21 2.15 -15.07
N GLU A 53 -2.07 0.87 -15.32
CA GLU A 53 -2.06 -0.16 -14.28
C GLU A 53 -0.81 -0.05 -13.38
N LYS A 54 0.37 0.17 -13.96
CA LYS A 54 1.58 0.46 -13.19
C LYS A 54 1.43 1.70 -12.32
N GLN A 55 0.87 2.78 -12.87
CA GLN A 55 0.66 4.01 -12.09
C GLN A 55 -0.37 3.80 -10.98
N LYS A 56 -1.42 3.01 -11.21
CA LYS A 56 -2.40 2.64 -10.20
C LYS A 56 -1.71 1.94 -9.04
N ALA A 57 -0.97 0.86 -9.29
CA ALA A 57 -0.21 0.14 -8.26
C ALA A 57 0.74 1.08 -7.49
N LYS A 58 1.51 1.89 -8.19
CA LYS A 58 2.44 2.84 -7.59
C LYS A 58 1.75 3.81 -6.62
N TYR A 59 0.60 4.37 -6.99
CA TYR A 59 -0.14 5.31 -6.14
C TYR A 59 -0.84 4.62 -4.98
N THR A 60 -1.41 3.44 -5.18
CA THR A 60 -2.03 2.64 -4.12
C THR A 60 -1.06 2.41 -2.96
N TYR A 61 0.19 2.04 -3.26
CA TYR A 61 1.24 1.83 -2.25
C TYR A 61 2.02 3.11 -1.86
N GLY A 62 1.65 4.27 -2.40
CA GLY A 62 2.28 5.56 -2.09
C GLY A 62 3.76 5.65 -2.47
N LEU A 63 4.20 4.94 -3.51
CA LEU A 63 5.58 4.85 -3.95
C LEU A 63 5.93 5.89 -5.03
N LEU A 64 7.22 6.26 -5.08
CA LEU A 64 7.79 6.97 -6.22
C LEU A 64 8.33 5.97 -7.25
N GLU A 65 8.46 6.42 -8.49
CA GLU A 65 8.86 5.58 -9.62
C GLU A 65 10.17 4.81 -9.38
N LYS A 66 11.19 5.48 -8.84
CA LYS A 66 12.49 4.85 -8.52
C LYS A 66 12.32 3.67 -7.55
N GLN A 67 11.52 3.84 -6.49
CA GLN A 67 11.28 2.79 -5.49
C GLN A 67 10.49 1.62 -6.08
N PHE A 68 9.51 1.92 -6.93
CA PHE A 68 8.72 0.91 -7.61
C PHE A 68 9.58 0.06 -8.57
N ARG A 69 10.46 0.72 -9.34
CA ARG A 69 11.41 0.02 -10.23
C ARG A 69 12.39 -0.88 -9.47
N ILE A 70 12.87 -0.45 -8.29
CA ILE A 70 13.72 -1.30 -7.44
C ILE A 70 12.94 -2.54 -6.99
N ALA A 71 11.70 -2.38 -6.51
CA ALA A 71 10.85 -3.51 -6.11
C ALA A 71 10.60 -4.48 -7.28
N TYR A 72 10.35 -3.95 -8.49
CA TYR A 72 10.19 -4.77 -9.68
C TYR A 72 11.48 -5.53 -10.06
N ALA A 73 12.64 -4.87 -10.00
CA ALA A 73 13.92 -5.51 -10.28
C ALA A 73 14.23 -6.65 -9.29
N ASP A 74 13.88 -6.46 -8.02
CA ASP A 74 14.00 -7.50 -6.99
C ASP A 74 13.03 -8.66 -7.25
N ALA A 75 11.77 -8.37 -7.61
CA ALA A 75 10.78 -9.38 -7.98
C ALA A 75 11.24 -10.22 -9.19
N LYS A 76 11.80 -9.57 -10.21
CA LYS A 76 12.32 -10.25 -11.41
C LYS A 76 13.49 -11.22 -11.10
N ARG A 77 14.28 -10.93 -10.05
CA ARG A 77 15.39 -11.80 -9.61
C ARG A 77 14.93 -12.96 -8.72
N SER A 78 13.75 -12.83 -8.12
CA SER A 78 13.21 -13.84 -7.20
C SER A 78 12.58 -15.00 -7.96
N LYS A 79 12.52 -16.17 -7.32
CA LYS A 79 11.80 -17.33 -7.87
C LYS A 79 10.29 -17.11 -7.80
N GLY A 80 9.56 -17.53 -8.83
CA GLY A 80 8.10 -17.45 -8.89
C GLY A 80 7.59 -16.51 -9.98
N VAL A 81 6.29 -16.26 -10.01
CA VAL A 81 5.62 -15.36 -10.97
C VAL A 81 5.96 -13.92 -10.59
N THR A 82 6.68 -13.21 -11.46
CA THR A 82 7.22 -11.87 -11.18
C THR A 82 6.16 -10.88 -10.66
N GLY A 83 4.94 -10.93 -11.23
CA GLY A 83 3.85 -10.04 -10.82
C GLY A 83 3.36 -10.29 -9.40
N GLU A 84 3.18 -11.55 -9.02
CA GLU A 84 2.76 -11.96 -7.68
C GLU A 84 3.84 -11.63 -6.65
N VAL A 85 5.09 -11.96 -6.96
CA VAL A 85 6.25 -11.64 -6.10
C VAL A 85 6.38 -10.13 -5.91
N LEU A 86 6.15 -9.32 -6.96
CA LEU A 86 6.13 -7.87 -6.86
C LEU A 86 5.10 -7.39 -5.83
N LEU A 87 3.86 -7.87 -5.93
CA LEU A 87 2.81 -7.50 -4.97
C LEU A 87 3.15 -7.97 -3.55
N GLY A 88 3.67 -9.17 -3.38
CA GLY A 88 4.15 -9.68 -2.10
C GLY A 88 5.26 -8.81 -1.48
N ILE A 89 6.22 -8.35 -2.29
CA ILE A 89 7.26 -7.40 -1.86
C ILE A 89 6.66 -6.07 -1.42
N LEU A 90 5.64 -5.57 -2.12
CA LEU A 90 4.96 -4.33 -1.75
C LEU A 90 4.15 -4.48 -0.47
N GLU A 91 3.49 -5.62 -0.27
CA GLU A 91 2.74 -5.94 0.95
C GLU A 91 3.66 -6.18 2.17
N SER A 92 4.88 -6.73 1.99
CA SER A 92 5.84 -6.96 3.08
C SER A 92 6.52 -5.69 3.61
N ARG A 93 6.26 -4.52 3.04
CA ARG A 93 6.81 -3.25 3.52
C ARG A 93 6.22 -2.85 4.87
N LEU A 94 7.06 -2.34 5.76
CA LEU A 94 6.64 -1.94 7.11
C LEU A 94 5.52 -0.89 7.09
N ASP A 95 5.60 0.12 6.22
CA ASP A 95 4.54 1.13 6.09
C ASP A 95 3.19 0.52 5.69
N ASN A 96 3.21 -0.48 4.82
CA ASN A 96 1.99 -1.16 4.39
C ASN A 96 1.47 -2.15 5.46
N VAL A 97 2.35 -2.91 6.12
CA VAL A 97 1.93 -3.83 7.20
C VAL A 97 1.31 -3.07 8.38
N VAL A 98 1.88 -1.92 8.78
CA VAL A 98 1.31 -1.03 9.80
C VAL A 98 -0.11 -0.58 9.41
N TYR A 99 -0.35 -0.25 8.15
CA TYR A 99 -1.69 0.05 7.63
C TYR A 99 -2.62 -1.18 7.67
N ARG A 100 -2.14 -2.35 7.24
CA ARG A 100 -2.92 -3.60 7.23
C ARG A 100 -3.31 -4.08 8.63
N LEU A 101 -2.45 -3.87 9.61
CA LEU A 101 -2.73 -4.14 11.02
C LEU A 101 -3.73 -3.16 11.66
N GLY A 102 -4.13 -2.10 10.93
CA GLY A 102 -5.07 -1.10 11.44
C GLY A 102 -4.47 -0.10 12.41
N ILE A 103 -3.16 -0.10 12.63
CA ILE A 103 -2.47 0.88 13.50
C ILE A 103 -2.60 2.30 12.96
N ALA A 104 -2.80 2.44 11.65
CA ALA A 104 -3.02 3.72 10.99
C ALA A 104 -4.18 3.67 10.00
N PRO A 105 -4.99 4.73 9.88
CA PRO A 105 -6.17 4.76 9.03
C PRO A 105 -5.84 4.80 7.53
N THR A 106 -4.65 5.24 7.16
CA THR A 106 -4.19 5.31 5.77
C THR A 106 -2.72 4.90 5.64
N ARG A 107 -2.31 4.47 4.43
CA ARG A 107 -0.89 4.17 4.14
C ARG A 107 0.02 5.41 4.34
N ALA A 108 -0.50 6.61 4.09
CA ALA A 108 0.23 7.85 4.32
C ALA A 108 0.46 8.10 5.82
N ALA A 109 -0.56 7.88 6.66
CA ALA A 109 -0.45 7.96 8.12
C ALA A 109 0.50 6.87 8.66
N ALA A 110 0.37 5.62 8.18
CA ALA A 110 1.27 4.53 8.56
C ALA A 110 2.74 4.89 8.30
N ARG A 111 3.01 5.43 7.10
CA ARG A 111 4.35 5.89 6.74
C ARG A 111 4.87 7.00 7.65
N GLN A 112 4.02 7.91 8.09
CA GLN A 112 4.36 8.97 9.04
C GLN A 112 4.67 8.39 10.42
N LEU A 113 3.84 7.49 10.94
CA LEU A 113 4.08 6.82 12.23
C LEU A 113 5.41 6.07 12.25
N VAL A 114 5.74 5.32 11.19
CA VAL A 114 7.04 4.66 11.06
C VAL A 114 8.19 5.69 11.05
N GLY A 115 8.09 6.73 10.21
CA GLY A 115 9.12 7.76 10.11
C GLY A 115 9.35 8.55 11.41
N HIS A 116 8.31 8.71 12.21
CA HIS A 116 8.35 9.39 13.52
C HIS A 116 8.73 8.45 14.68
N LYS A 117 9.16 7.21 14.40
CA LYS A 117 9.68 6.26 15.40
C LYS A 117 8.63 5.78 16.40
N HIS A 118 7.36 5.68 16.00
CA HIS A 118 6.28 5.14 16.83
C HIS A 118 6.15 3.62 16.73
N ILE A 119 6.83 3.00 15.76
CA ILE A 119 6.73 1.57 15.45
C ILE A 119 8.02 0.85 15.86
N VAL A 120 7.85 -0.36 16.38
CA VAL A 120 8.93 -1.30 16.71
C VAL A 120 8.77 -2.58 15.89
N VAL A 121 9.90 -3.19 15.56
CA VAL A 121 9.97 -4.53 14.95
C VAL A 121 10.87 -5.39 15.84
N ASP A 122 10.35 -6.51 16.32
CA ASP A 122 11.06 -7.40 17.27
C ASP A 122 11.63 -6.63 18.48
N GLY A 123 10.87 -5.66 19.00
CA GLY A 123 11.26 -4.80 20.14
C GLY A 123 12.18 -3.64 19.80
N GLN A 124 12.72 -3.54 18.59
CA GLN A 124 13.60 -2.48 18.16
C GLN A 124 12.88 -1.40 17.36
N VAL A 125 13.17 -0.12 17.62
CA VAL A 125 12.56 1.01 16.90
C VAL A 125 13.08 1.05 15.46
N VAL A 126 12.17 0.93 14.49
CA VAL A 126 12.47 1.02 13.06
C VAL A 126 11.80 2.25 12.47
N ASN A 127 12.59 3.17 11.88
CA ASN A 127 12.10 4.41 11.28
C ASN A 127 12.19 4.41 9.74
N ILE A 128 12.34 3.24 9.13
CA ILE A 128 12.46 3.08 7.68
C ILE A 128 11.16 2.50 7.12
N PRO A 129 10.28 3.29 6.49
CA PRO A 129 9.00 2.80 5.96
C PRO A 129 9.13 1.70 4.89
N SER A 130 10.26 1.67 4.17
CA SER A 130 10.55 0.66 3.17
C SER A 130 11.20 -0.61 3.73
N TYR A 131 11.34 -0.73 5.05
CA TYR A 131 11.84 -1.96 5.67
C TYR A 131 10.95 -3.14 5.25
N ARG A 132 11.55 -4.22 4.78
CA ARG A 132 10.83 -5.43 4.37
C ARG A 132 10.81 -6.41 5.51
N LEU A 133 9.62 -6.75 5.95
CA LEU A 133 9.41 -7.74 6.99
C LEU A 133 9.69 -9.15 6.48
N LYS A 134 10.26 -9.96 7.35
CA LYS A 134 10.46 -11.39 7.15
C LYS A 134 9.40 -12.17 7.92
N ALA A 135 9.06 -13.36 7.44
CA ALA A 135 8.14 -14.25 8.14
C ALA A 135 8.58 -14.46 9.60
N GLY A 136 7.63 -14.39 10.51
CA GLY A 136 7.85 -14.53 11.94
C GLY A 136 8.12 -13.24 12.70
N GLN A 137 8.44 -12.13 12.05
CA GLN A 137 8.71 -10.84 12.73
C GLN A 137 7.44 -10.24 13.33
N VAL A 138 7.61 -9.59 14.48
CA VAL A 138 6.54 -8.94 15.24
C VAL A 138 6.65 -7.43 15.09
N VAL A 139 5.58 -6.80 14.60
CA VAL A 139 5.44 -5.35 14.45
C VAL A 139 4.54 -4.84 15.56
N GLY A 140 5.00 -3.90 16.36
CA GLY A 140 4.24 -3.34 17.48
C GLY A 140 4.30 -1.83 17.56
N VAL A 141 3.44 -1.28 18.40
CA VAL A 141 3.46 0.14 18.77
C VAL A 141 4.46 0.33 19.91
N ARG A 142 5.33 1.35 19.79
CA ARG A 142 6.26 1.71 20.86
C ARG A 142 5.51 2.09 22.13
N GLU A 143 5.96 1.66 23.32
CA GLU A 143 5.29 1.89 24.60
C GLU A 143 4.87 3.36 24.81
N LYS A 144 5.79 4.30 24.59
CA LYS A 144 5.53 5.75 24.72
C LYS A 144 4.47 6.30 23.74
N SER A 145 4.07 5.50 22.75
CA SER A 145 3.17 5.90 21.67
C SER A 145 1.82 5.17 21.71
N LYS A 146 1.62 4.25 22.65
CA LYS A 146 0.36 3.50 22.80
C LYS A 146 -0.83 4.37 23.14
N SER A 147 -0.61 5.51 23.83
CA SER A 147 -1.63 6.47 24.22
C SER A 147 -1.96 7.51 23.13
N LEU A 148 -1.36 7.43 21.96
CA LEU A 148 -1.67 8.37 20.88
C LEU A 148 -3.09 8.13 20.34
N GLU A 149 -3.94 9.15 20.40
CA GLU A 149 -5.33 9.16 19.97
C GLU A 149 -5.51 8.63 18.53
N VAL A 150 -4.64 9.05 17.60
CA VAL A 150 -4.66 8.58 16.21
C VAL A 150 -4.51 7.06 16.09
N ILE A 151 -3.73 6.42 16.97
CA ILE A 151 -3.52 4.97 16.96
C ILE A 151 -4.71 4.27 17.60
N THR A 152 -5.19 4.75 18.75
CA THR A 152 -6.32 4.15 19.46
C THR A 152 -7.60 4.24 18.65
N ASP A 153 -7.90 5.36 18.01
CA ASP A 153 -9.05 5.55 17.14
C ASP A 153 -8.97 4.66 15.89
N SER A 154 -7.77 4.55 15.30
CA SER A 154 -7.57 3.68 14.15
C SER A 154 -7.82 2.21 14.51
N LEU A 155 -7.30 1.73 15.62
CA LEU A 155 -7.47 0.35 16.08
C LEU A 155 -8.93 0.04 16.47
N SER A 156 -9.65 1.00 17.05
CA SER A 156 -11.07 0.82 17.39
C SER A 156 -11.97 0.69 16.16
N SER A 157 -11.60 1.32 15.04
CA SER A 157 -12.35 1.32 13.78
C SER A 157 -11.98 0.15 12.84
N HIS A 158 -10.90 -0.58 13.13
CA HIS A 158 -10.41 -1.67 12.29
C HIS A 158 -10.70 -3.05 12.89
N SER A 159 -11.21 -3.97 12.05
CA SER A 159 -11.25 -5.39 12.38
C SER A 159 -9.87 -6.01 12.18
N ALA A 160 -9.22 -6.37 13.27
CA ALA A 160 -7.82 -6.78 13.31
C ALA A 160 -7.51 -8.15 12.63
N SER A 161 -8.52 -8.98 12.38
CA SER A 161 -8.35 -10.34 11.82
C SER A 161 -8.67 -10.43 10.33
N LYS A 162 -8.56 -9.34 9.57
CA LYS A 162 -8.98 -9.26 8.17
C LYS A 162 -8.07 -10.01 7.19
N TYR A 163 -6.81 -10.26 7.54
CA TYR A 163 -5.79 -10.76 6.63
C TYR A 163 -5.16 -12.05 7.16
N SER A 164 -5.15 -13.12 6.36
CA SER A 164 -4.64 -14.45 6.68
C SER A 164 -3.14 -14.47 7.04
N TRP A 165 -2.35 -13.57 6.44
CA TRP A 165 -0.89 -13.48 6.66
C TRP A 165 -0.47 -12.59 7.82
N LEU A 166 -1.44 -12.03 8.58
CA LEU A 166 -1.20 -11.17 9.73
C LEU A 166 -1.97 -11.70 10.94
N GLN A 167 -1.30 -11.80 12.07
CA GLN A 167 -1.93 -12.13 13.35
C GLN A 167 -1.81 -10.93 14.28
N TRP A 168 -2.93 -10.43 14.78
CA TRP A 168 -2.98 -9.28 15.68
C TRP A 168 -3.22 -9.71 17.13
N ASP A 169 -2.50 -9.10 18.06
CA ASP A 169 -2.72 -9.18 19.50
C ASP A 169 -3.07 -7.80 20.06
N ALA A 170 -4.32 -7.64 20.49
CA ALA A 170 -4.83 -6.38 21.01
C ALA A 170 -4.21 -6.01 22.37
N ASN A 171 -3.85 -6.99 23.20
CA ASN A 171 -3.32 -6.74 24.54
C ASN A 171 -1.94 -6.08 24.48
N THR A 172 -1.11 -6.55 23.57
CA THR A 172 0.25 -6.03 23.38
C THR A 172 0.32 -4.89 22.35
N MET A 173 -0.77 -4.60 21.62
CA MET A 173 -0.79 -3.71 20.45
C MET A 173 0.30 -4.07 19.45
N SER A 174 0.39 -5.36 19.12
CA SER A 174 1.38 -5.88 18.18
C SER A 174 0.77 -6.87 17.20
N GLY A 175 1.37 -7.01 16.04
CA GLY A 175 0.97 -7.96 15.01
C GLY A 175 2.16 -8.76 14.51
N LYS A 176 1.97 -10.05 14.30
CA LYS A 176 2.97 -10.93 13.73
C LYS A 176 2.76 -11.06 12.22
N TYR A 177 3.83 -10.87 11.46
CA TYR A 177 3.88 -11.14 10.03
C TYR A 177 4.18 -12.63 9.81
N LEU A 178 3.18 -13.43 9.41
CA LEU A 178 3.28 -14.89 9.33
C LEU A 178 4.07 -15.33 8.09
N ASN A 179 3.63 -14.90 6.92
CA ASN A 179 4.21 -15.27 5.63
C ASN A 179 3.96 -14.17 4.58
N MET A 180 4.64 -14.28 3.44
CA MET A 180 4.32 -13.42 2.28
C MET A 180 2.91 -13.76 1.79
N PRO A 181 2.03 -12.75 1.59
CA PRO A 181 0.66 -13.00 1.11
C PRO A 181 0.67 -13.59 -0.30
N GLU A 182 -0.25 -14.50 -0.54
CA GLU A 182 -0.56 -14.99 -1.89
C GLU A 182 -1.38 -13.95 -2.68
N ARG A 183 -1.41 -14.08 -4.00
CA ARG A 183 -2.14 -13.13 -4.84
C ARG A 183 -3.63 -13.05 -4.48
N ALA A 184 -4.23 -14.19 -4.15
CA ALA A 184 -5.65 -14.29 -3.78
C ALA A 184 -6.00 -13.53 -2.50
N ASP A 185 -5.07 -13.43 -1.56
CA ASP A 185 -5.25 -12.74 -0.28
C ASP A 185 -5.19 -11.21 -0.41
N ILE A 186 -4.54 -10.70 -1.46
CA ILE A 186 -4.32 -9.25 -1.65
C ILE A 186 -5.59 -8.63 -2.24
N PRO A 187 -6.27 -7.72 -1.50
CA PRO A 187 -7.57 -7.18 -1.91
C PRO A 187 -7.49 -6.13 -3.03
N GLU A 188 -6.31 -5.63 -3.36
CA GLU A 188 -6.14 -4.61 -4.40
C GLU A 188 -6.41 -5.19 -5.80
N ASN A 189 -7.32 -4.54 -6.53
CA ASN A 189 -7.62 -4.87 -7.91
C ASN A 189 -6.53 -4.30 -8.84
N ILE A 190 -5.40 -5.00 -8.90
CA ILE A 190 -4.24 -4.64 -9.74
C ILE A 190 -3.98 -5.81 -10.71
N LYS A 191 -3.86 -5.49 -12.00
CA LYS A 191 -3.49 -6.45 -13.04
C LYS A 191 -1.97 -6.46 -13.19
N GLU A 192 -1.31 -7.28 -12.38
CA GLU A 192 0.15 -7.36 -12.29
C GLU A 192 0.82 -7.75 -13.60
N GLN A 193 0.17 -8.56 -14.43
CA GLN A 193 0.70 -8.98 -15.73
C GLN A 193 0.95 -7.76 -16.65
N LEU A 194 0.04 -6.79 -16.68
CA LEU A 194 0.22 -5.56 -17.45
C LEU A 194 1.44 -4.73 -17.02
N ILE A 195 1.79 -4.81 -15.72
CA ILE A 195 2.98 -4.16 -15.17
C ILE A 195 4.24 -4.88 -15.64
N VAL A 196 4.22 -6.20 -15.62
CA VAL A 196 5.34 -7.04 -16.12
C VAL A 196 5.56 -6.78 -17.61
N ASP A 197 4.51 -6.76 -18.41
CA ASP A 197 4.56 -6.51 -19.86
C ASP A 197 5.13 -5.11 -20.17
N LEU A 198 4.81 -4.10 -19.35
CA LEU A 198 5.34 -2.75 -19.51
C LEU A 198 6.85 -2.68 -19.29
N TYR A 199 7.37 -3.40 -18.30
CA TYR A 199 8.79 -3.37 -17.93
C TYR A 199 9.64 -4.40 -18.69
N SER A 200 9.02 -5.29 -19.46
CA SER A 200 9.72 -6.27 -20.29
C SER A 200 10.05 -5.75 -21.71
N LYS A 201 9.49 -4.59 -22.07
CA LYS A 201 9.74 -3.89 -23.35
C LYS A 201 11.03 -3.12 -23.36
#